data_f69d87f19e2599965ef158f003a46dea
#
_entry.id   f69d87f19e2599965ef158f003a46dea
#
_cell.length_a   1.000
_cell.length_b   1.000
_cell.length_c   1.000
_cell.angle_alpha   90.00
_cell.angle_beta   90.00
_cell.angle_gamma   90.00
#
_symmetry.space_group_name_H-M   'P 1'
#
loop_
_entity.id
_entity.type
_entity.pdbx_description
1 polymer ?
#
loop_
_entity_poly.entity_id
_entity_poly.type
_entity_poly.pdbx_seq_one_letter_code
_entity_poly.pdbx_strand_id
1 'polypeptide(L)'
;MATKKFTDFPSMTYLYNTSDGHRAIGEYLQQALAAYGITMTLENQEWNTFLETRKNGGYTIARNGWLADYNDPISFLDMWITASGNNDAQFGKDDHKNLACYSVDLTSLGIDYKKTDATWAETYDYVIGLVKSTTDTNTRYALMHVAEDLLMESGAIVPLYYYTDIYMCSEKLEGMFSSPLGYNFFMYSNLK
;
A
#
# COMPACT_ATOMS: atom_id res chain seq x y z
N MET A 1 -16.14 18.44 -22.34
CA MET A 1 -17.02 17.27 -22.12
C MET A 1 -17.67 17.42 -20.75
N ALA A 2 -18.99 17.23 -20.63
CA ALA A 2 -19.65 17.29 -19.32
C ALA A 2 -19.22 16.08 -18.49
N THR A 3 -18.75 16.32 -17.27
CA THR A 3 -18.36 15.27 -16.33
C THR A 3 -19.61 14.45 -15.97
N LYS A 4 -19.60 13.14 -16.26
CA LYS A 4 -20.70 12.25 -15.88
C LYS A 4 -20.74 12.15 -14.35
N LYS A 5 -21.86 12.52 -13.75
CA LYS A 5 -22.08 12.40 -12.30
C LYS A 5 -22.72 11.07 -11.96
N PHE A 6 -22.31 10.50 -10.84
CA PHE A 6 -23.00 9.36 -10.22
C PHE A 6 -24.24 9.87 -9.48
N THR A 7 -25.36 9.19 -9.59
CA THR A 7 -26.63 9.55 -8.92
C THR A 7 -26.88 8.75 -7.65
N ASP A 8 -26.35 7.52 -7.58
CA ASP A 8 -26.63 6.56 -6.50
C ASP A 8 -25.35 5.93 -5.93
N PHE A 9 -24.25 6.69 -5.94
CA PHE A 9 -23.00 6.22 -5.35
C PHE A 9 -23.13 6.22 -3.81
N PRO A 10 -22.79 5.13 -3.10
CA PRO A 10 -22.87 5.09 -1.66
C PRO A 10 -21.94 6.15 -1.03
N SER A 11 -22.34 6.70 0.11
CA SER A 11 -21.46 7.58 0.87
C SER A 11 -20.25 6.82 1.40
N MET A 12 -19.09 7.46 1.36
CA MET A 12 -17.83 6.91 1.83
C MET A 12 -17.30 7.69 3.02
N THR A 13 -16.50 7.05 3.85
CA THR A 13 -15.75 7.70 4.92
C THR A 13 -14.26 7.54 4.66
N TYR A 14 -13.51 8.64 4.69
CA TYR A 14 -12.05 8.65 4.66
C TYR A 14 -11.51 8.71 6.08
N LEU A 15 -10.94 7.61 6.53
CA LEU A 15 -10.34 7.47 7.84
C LEU A 15 -8.86 7.88 7.80
N TYR A 16 -8.44 8.76 8.72
CA TYR A 16 -7.07 9.19 8.84
C TYR A 16 -6.66 9.45 10.31
N ASN A 17 -5.38 9.29 10.61
CA ASN A 17 -4.85 9.66 11.91
C ASN A 17 -4.60 11.17 12.00
N THR A 18 -4.68 11.71 13.21
CA THR A 18 -4.55 13.16 13.49
C THR A 18 -3.26 13.73 12.89
N SER A 19 -3.42 14.55 11.86
CA SER A 19 -2.35 15.28 11.16
C SER A 19 -2.98 16.29 10.21
N ASP A 20 -2.47 17.52 10.18
CA ASP A 20 -2.96 18.56 9.28
C ASP A 20 -2.73 18.19 7.80
N GLY A 21 -1.60 17.55 7.49
CA GLY A 21 -1.33 17.08 6.14
C GLY A 21 -2.32 16.01 5.66
N HIS A 22 -2.65 15.04 6.52
CA HIS A 22 -3.62 14.00 6.18
C HIS A 22 -5.03 14.55 6.04
N ARG A 23 -5.38 15.53 6.86
CA ARG A 23 -6.64 16.25 6.76
C ARG A 23 -6.74 17.01 5.44
N ALA A 24 -5.70 17.76 5.06
CA ALA A 24 -5.69 18.51 3.81
C ALA A 24 -5.84 17.61 2.57
N ILE A 25 -5.20 16.43 2.58
CA ILE A 25 -5.40 15.42 1.53
C ILE A 25 -6.86 14.94 1.51
N GLY A 26 -7.44 14.64 2.67
CA GLY A 26 -8.84 14.23 2.78
C GLY A 26 -9.81 15.29 2.23
N GLU A 27 -9.61 16.55 2.58
CA GLU A 27 -10.40 17.68 2.10
C GLU A 27 -10.28 17.84 0.58
N TYR A 28 -9.09 17.66 0.02
CA TYR A 28 -8.88 17.68 -1.43
C TYR A 28 -9.63 16.55 -2.13
N LEU A 29 -9.51 15.31 -1.62
CA LEU A 29 -10.21 14.15 -2.18
C LEU A 29 -11.73 14.32 -2.08
N GLN A 30 -12.24 14.83 -0.96
CA GLN A 30 -13.65 15.11 -0.75
C GLN A 30 -14.19 16.07 -1.82
N GLN A 31 -13.47 17.17 -2.08
CA GLN A 31 -13.85 18.15 -3.11
C GLN A 31 -13.78 17.54 -4.52
N ALA A 32 -12.73 16.78 -4.82
CA ALA A 32 -12.56 16.15 -6.12
C ALA A 32 -13.69 15.15 -6.41
N LEU A 33 -14.05 14.32 -5.45
CA LEU A 33 -15.11 13.33 -5.57
C LEU A 33 -16.51 13.95 -5.63
N ALA A 34 -16.73 15.07 -4.92
CA ALA A 34 -18.00 15.81 -4.97
C ALA A 34 -18.32 16.30 -6.39
N ALA A 35 -17.31 16.65 -7.20
CA ALA A 35 -17.49 17.02 -8.60
C ALA A 35 -18.14 15.91 -9.43
N TYR A 36 -17.97 14.65 -9.03
CA TYR A 36 -18.55 13.46 -9.66
C TYR A 36 -19.88 13.01 -9.00
N GLY A 37 -20.37 13.73 -7.99
CA GLY A 37 -21.59 13.38 -7.26
C GLY A 37 -21.38 12.33 -6.16
N ILE A 38 -20.12 12.11 -5.76
CA ILE A 38 -19.76 11.17 -4.71
C ILE A 38 -19.61 11.91 -3.38
N THR A 39 -20.33 11.45 -2.36
CA THR A 39 -20.24 12.01 -1.01
C THR A 39 -19.19 11.26 -0.19
N MET A 40 -18.19 11.99 0.32
CA MET A 40 -17.18 11.48 1.23
C MET A 40 -17.14 12.31 2.50
N THR A 41 -17.18 11.65 3.66
CA THR A 41 -16.98 12.26 4.98
C THR A 41 -15.57 11.99 5.48
N LEU A 42 -15.07 12.87 6.34
CA LEU A 42 -13.73 12.75 6.92
C LEU A 42 -13.86 12.28 8.37
N GLU A 43 -13.11 11.23 8.72
CA GLU A 43 -13.05 10.71 10.08
C GLU A 43 -11.62 10.75 10.60
N ASN A 44 -11.41 11.56 11.64
CA ASN A 44 -10.14 11.68 12.34
C ASN A 44 -10.11 10.77 13.56
N GLN A 45 -9.03 10.01 13.72
CA GLN A 45 -8.80 9.20 14.91
C GLN A 45 -7.39 9.45 15.47
N GLU A 46 -7.23 9.26 16.79
CA GLU A 46 -5.94 9.19 17.43
C GLU A 46 -5.16 7.97 16.89
N TRP A 47 -3.83 8.03 16.91
CA TRP A 47 -2.97 7.06 16.23
C TRP A 47 -3.25 5.59 16.59
N ASN A 48 -3.34 5.27 17.88
CA ASN A 48 -3.55 3.88 18.29
C ASN A 48 -4.95 3.37 17.89
N THR A 49 -5.98 4.18 18.07
CA THR A 49 -7.35 3.88 17.66
C THR A 49 -7.42 3.71 16.13
N PHE A 50 -6.77 4.60 15.39
CA PHE A 50 -6.68 4.53 13.94
C PHE A 50 -6.04 3.22 13.46
N LEU A 51 -4.93 2.80 14.07
CA LEU A 51 -4.28 1.53 13.74
C LEU A 51 -5.20 0.33 13.97
N GLU A 52 -5.89 0.28 15.09
CA GLU A 52 -6.84 -0.79 15.42
C GLU A 52 -8.02 -0.81 14.45
N THR A 53 -8.63 0.34 14.18
CA THR A 53 -9.75 0.45 13.24
C THR A 53 -9.34 -0.02 11.85
N ARG A 54 -8.15 0.42 11.37
CA ARG A 54 -7.63 0.05 10.05
C ARG A 54 -7.30 -1.43 9.96
N LYS A 55 -6.60 -2.00 10.96
CA LYS A 55 -6.26 -3.44 11.01
C LYS A 55 -7.49 -4.35 11.03
N ASN A 56 -8.61 -3.87 11.56
CA ASN A 56 -9.86 -4.62 11.62
C ASN A 56 -10.79 -4.35 10.42
N GLY A 57 -10.34 -3.58 9.42
CA GLY A 57 -11.13 -3.28 8.23
C GLY A 57 -12.34 -2.35 8.50
N GLY A 58 -12.34 -1.62 9.63
CA GLY A 58 -13.44 -0.75 10.06
C GLY A 58 -13.51 0.58 9.30
N TYR A 59 -13.34 0.58 7.98
CA TYR A 59 -13.32 1.79 7.15
C TYR A 59 -13.82 1.53 5.73
N THR A 60 -14.23 2.59 5.03
CA THR A 60 -14.48 2.53 3.58
C THR A 60 -13.21 2.86 2.79
N ILE A 61 -12.57 3.96 3.15
CA ILE A 61 -11.24 4.37 2.63
C ILE A 61 -10.41 4.78 3.83
N ALA A 62 -9.18 4.31 3.93
CA ALA A 62 -8.26 4.69 4.99
C ALA A 62 -6.94 5.19 4.42
N ARG A 63 -6.40 6.23 5.05
CA ARG A 63 -5.01 6.61 4.83
C ARG A 63 -4.09 5.46 5.22
N ASN A 64 -3.11 5.18 4.40
CA ASN A 64 -2.00 4.29 4.74
C ASN A 64 -0.67 4.91 4.35
N GLY A 65 0.42 4.39 4.88
CA GLY A 65 1.79 4.71 4.51
C GLY A 65 2.70 3.59 4.99
N TRP A 66 3.70 3.29 4.18
CA TRP A 66 4.67 2.24 4.47
C TRP A 66 6.09 2.73 4.23
N LEU A 67 6.97 2.42 5.15
CA LEU A 67 8.42 2.55 4.99
C LEU A 67 8.98 1.14 4.86
N ALA A 68 9.92 0.93 3.94
CA ALA A 68 10.52 -0.38 3.78
C ALA A 68 11.27 -0.81 5.04
N ASP A 69 11.03 -2.03 5.51
CA ASP A 69 11.74 -2.61 6.66
C ASP A 69 13.19 -2.95 6.30
N TYR A 70 13.45 -3.22 5.01
CA TYR A 70 14.76 -3.57 4.47
C TYR A 70 14.84 -3.20 2.98
N ASN A 71 16.06 -3.19 2.42
CA ASN A 71 16.31 -2.76 1.05
C ASN A 71 15.97 -3.88 0.02
N ASP A 72 14.69 -4.21 -0.08
CA ASP A 72 14.14 -5.12 -1.10
C ASP A 72 12.71 -4.71 -1.42
N PRO A 73 12.30 -4.66 -2.71
CA PRO A 73 10.94 -4.26 -3.10
C PRO A 73 9.83 -5.11 -2.50
N ILE A 74 10.11 -6.36 -2.15
CA ILE A 74 9.13 -7.27 -1.53
C ILE A 74 8.58 -6.71 -0.20
N SER A 75 9.32 -5.82 0.48
CA SER A 75 8.85 -5.14 1.69
C SER A 75 7.56 -4.32 1.47
N PHE A 76 7.26 -3.93 0.22
CA PHE A 76 6.03 -3.24 -0.16
C PHE A 76 4.94 -4.19 -0.68
N LEU A 77 5.27 -5.45 -0.94
CA LEU A 77 4.38 -6.42 -1.55
C LEU A 77 3.90 -7.49 -0.56
N ASP A 78 4.79 -7.99 0.30
CA ASP A 78 4.45 -9.11 1.17
C ASP A 78 3.53 -8.76 2.35
N MET A 79 3.33 -7.48 2.59
CA MET A 79 2.37 -7.03 3.60
C MET A 79 0.90 -7.33 3.23
N TRP A 80 0.60 -7.61 1.96
CA TRP A 80 -0.77 -7.81 1.47
C TRP A 80 -1.20 -9.28 1.39
N ILE A 81 -0.34 -10.24 1.74
CA ILE A 81 -0.72 -11.65 1.80
C ILE A 81 -1.75 -11.92 2.90
N THR A 82 -2.55 -12.96 2.73
CA THR A 82 -3.62 -13.34 3.67
C THR A 82 -3.11 -13.49 5.11
N ALA A 83 -1.93 -14.07 5.29
CA ALA A 83 -1.34 -14.33 6.62
C ALA A 83 -0.70 -13.10 7.27
N SER A 84 -0.54 -11.98 6.56
CA SER A 84 0.14 -10.80 7.08
C SER A 84 -0.69 -10.06 8.13
N GLY A 85 -0.06 -9.69 9.24
CA GLY A 85 -0.64 -8.77 10.24
C GLY A 85 -0.76 -7.32 9.75
N ASN A 86 -0.14 -6.98 8.63
CA ASN A 86 -0.19 -5.66 7.98
C ASN A 86 -1.12 -5.63 6.76
N ASN A 87 -1.88 -6.71 6.52
CA ASN A 87 -2.87 -6.77 5.45
C ASN A 87 -4.13 -5.97 5.85
N ASP A 88 -3.98 -4.65 5.82
CA ASP A 88 -5.05 -3.72 6.20
C ASP A 88 -6.21 -3.72 5.20
N ALA A 89 -5.97 -4.11 3.94
CA ALA A 89 -7.02 -4.30 2.93
C ALA A 89 -7.87 -5.55 3.15
N GLN A 90 -7.54 -6.38 4.15
CA GLN A 90 -8.27 -7.59 4.53
C GLN A 90 -8.35 -8.65 3.41
N PHE A 91 -7.40 -8.68 2.47
CA PHE A 91 -7.36 -9.69 1.41
C PHE A 91 -7.38 -11.12 1.98
N GLY A 92 -8.25 -11.96 1.43
CA GLY A 92 -8.40 -13.35 1.84
C GLY A 92 -9.02 -13.57 3.22
N LYS A 93 -9.48 -12.51 3.89
CA LYS A 93 -10.13 -12.59 5.21
C LYS A 93 -11.63 -12.41 5.05
N ASP A 94 -12.41 -13.24 5.74
CA ASP A 94 -13.87 -13.21 5.77
C ASP A 94 -14.51 -12.94 4.38
N ASP A 95 -15.31 -11.89 4.25
CA ASP A 95 -16.03 -11.58 3.01
C ASP A 95 -15.10 -11.10 1.87
N HIS A 96 -13.89 -10.66 2.17
CA HIS A 96 -12.90 -10.20 1.17
C HIS A 96 -12.17 -11.34 0.45
N LYS A 97 -12.35 -12.59 0.87
CA LYS A 97 -11.81 -13.76 0.17
C LYS A 97 -12.44 -14.03 -1.20
N ASN A 98 -13.59 -13.43 -1.46
CA ASN A 98 -14.36 -13.58 -2.71
C ASN A 98 -14.12 -12.45 -3.71
N LEU A 99 -13.05 -11.65 -3.56
CA LEU A 99 -12.64 -10.72 -4.61
C LEU A 99 -12.49 -11.48 -5.93
N ALA A 100 -12.83 -10.81 -7.04
CA ALA A 100 -12.90 -11.38 -8.37
C ALA A 100 -11.73 -12.32 -8.64
N CYS A 101 -12.04 -13.43 -9.29
CA CYS A 101 -11.06 -14.38 -9.77
C CYS A 101 -10.17 -13.71 -10.81
N TYR A 102 -8.87 -13.66 -10.55
CA TYR A 102 -7.89 -13.15 -11.51
C TYR A 102 -7.22 -14.30 -12.23
N SER A 103 -7.20 -14.23 -13.56
CA SER A 103 -6.45 -15.15 -14.38
C SER A 103 -4.98 -14.75 -14.40
N VAL A 104 -4.11 -15.61 -13.90
CA VAL A 104 -2.66 -15.43 -13.96
C VAL A 104 -2.02 -16.60 -14.68
N ASP A 105 -1.18 -16.29 -15.67
CA ASP A 105 -0.39 -17.22 -16.45
C ASP A 105 1.10 -16.91 -16.28
N LEU A 106 1.82 -17.75 -15.56
CA LEU A 106 3.25 -17.61 -15.29
C LEU A 106 4.14 -18.47 -16.21
N THR A 107 3.54 -19.15 -17.21
CA THR A 107 4.28 -20.05 -18.10
C THR A 107 5.36 -19.34 -18.92
N SER A 108 5.18 -18.04 -19.22
CA SER A 108 6.20 -17.21 -19.86
C SER A 108 7.46 -17.00 -19.00
N LEU A 109 7.36 -17.20 -17.70
CA LEU A 109 8.47 -17.15 -16.74
C LEU A 109 9.06 -18.54 -16.47
N GLY A 110 8.62 -19.58 -17.22
CA GLY A 110 9.05 -20.96 -17.00
C GLY A 110 8.41 -21.62 -15.77
N ILE A 111 7.35 -21.03 -15.23
CA ILE A 111 6.64 -21.54 -14.05
C ILE A 111 5.32 -22.18 -14.52
N ASP A 112 5.12 -23.45 -14.19
CA ASP A 112 3.91 -24.20 -14.54
C ASP A 112 2.75 -23.78 -13.61
N TYR A 113 2.27 -22.55 -13.81
CA TYR A 113 1.11 -22.00 -13.11
C TYR A 113 0.24 -21.22 -14.06
N LYS A 114 -0.95 -21.73 -14.28
CA LYS A 114 -2.01 -21.08 -15.03
C LYS A 114 -3.35 -21.43 -14.41
N LYS A 115 -3.97 -20.45 -13.74
CA LYS A 115 -5.30 -20.62 -13.13
C LYS A 115 -6.25 -19.54 -13.60
N THR A 116 -7.52 -19.92 -13.73
CA THR A 116 -8.60 -19.03 -14.15
C THR A 116 -9.72 -18.96 -13.11
N ASP A 117 -9.63 -19.78 -12.07
CA ASP A 117 -10.65 -19.99 -11.03
C ASP A 117 -10.17 -19.75 -9.59
N ALA A 118 -8.90 -19.33 -9.42
CA ALA A 118 -8.36 -18.94 -8.12
C ALA A 118 -8.90 -17.57 -7.68
N THR A 119 -9.08 -17.38 -6.39
CA THR A 119 -9.36 -16.05 -5.84
C THR A 119 -8.13 -15.15 -5.98
N TRP A 120 -8.34 -13.82 -5.89
CA TRP A 120 -7.23 -12.86 -5.90
C TRP A 120 -6.20 -13.18 -4.80
N ALA A 121 -6.68 -13.42 -3.58
CA ALA A 121 -5.83 -13.70 -2.43
C ALA A 121 -4.99 -14.97 -2.60
N GLU A 122 -5.60 -16.08 -3.08
CA GLU A 122 -4.87 -17.33 -3.36
C GLU A 122 -3.78 -17.12 -4.42
N THR A 123 -4.09 -16.36 -5.47
CA THR A 123 -3.12 -16.06 -6.53
C THR A 123 -2.00 -15.18 -6.00
N TYR A 124 -2.32 -14.13 -5.25
CA TYR A 124 -1.33 -13.22 -4.70
C TYR A 124 -0.40 -13.94 -3.70
N ASP A 125 -0.97 -14.69 -2.76
CA ASP A 125 -0.21 -15.49 -1.78
C ASP A 125 0.75 -16.46 -2.48
N TYR A 126 0.30 -17.09 -3.57
CA TYR A 126 1.13 -17.98 -4.37
C TYR A 126 2.29 -17.24 -5.05
N VAL A 127 2.02 -16.12 -5.72
CA VAL A 127 3.06 -15.32 -6.40
C VAL A 127 4.10 -14.81 -5.39
N ILE A 128 3.67 -14.28 -4.23
CA ILE A 128 4.61 -13.85 -3.18
C ILE A 128 5.42 -15.02 -2.62
N GLY A 129 4.81 -16.20 -2.49
CA GLY A 129 5.51 -17.43 -2.11
C GLY A 129 6.63 -17.77 -3.10
N LEU A 130 6.37 -17.66 -4.40
CA LEU A 130 7.38 -17.84 -5.46
C LEU A 130 8.48 -16.79 -5.38
N VAL A 131 8.15 -15.50 -5.18
CA VAL A 131 9.16 -14.43 -5.00
C VAL A 131 10.12 -14.77 -3.86
N LYS A 132 9.60 -15.29 -2.74
CA LYS A 132 10.39 -15.65 -1.55
C LYS A 132 11.27 -16.88 -1.76
N SER A 133 10.89 -17.80 -2.64
CA SER A 133 11.61 -19.05 -2.90
C SER A 133 12.53 -18.99 -4.12
N THR A 134 12.35 -18.01 -5.02
CA THR A 134 13.13 -17.89 -6.25
C THR A 134 14.48 -17.24 -5.99
N THR A 135 15.56 -17.89 -6.43
CA THR A 135 16.95 -17.42 -6.28
C THR A 135 17.46 -16.69 -7.53
N ASP A 136 16.88 -16.96 -8.70
CA ASP A 136 17.21 -16.22 -9.91
C ASP A 136 16.65 -14.79 -9.84
N THR A 137 17.53 -13.81 -9.89
CA THR A 137 17.19 -12.41 -9.70
C THR A 137 16.20 -11.88 -10.73
N ASN A 138 16.36 -12.26 -12.00
CA ASN A 138 15.50 -11.77 -13.07
C ASN A 138 14.07 -12.33 -12.96
N THR A 139 13.96 -13.63 -12.72
CA THR A 139 12.67 -14.29 -12.48
C THR A 139 12.01 -13.71 -11.23
N ARG A 140 12.77 -13.46 -10.18
CA ARG A 140 12.28 -12.88 -8.93
C ARG A 140 11.70 -11.49 -9.15
N TYR A 141 12.39 -10.61 -9.90
CA TYR A 141 11.87 -9.28 -10.23
C TYR A 141 10.62 -9.37 -11.12
N ALA A 142 10.60 -10.24 -12.11
CA ALA A 142 9.42 -10.44 -12.94
C ALA A 142 8.20 -10.88 -12.12
N LEU A 143 8.39 -11.77 -11.14
CA LEU A 143 7.32 -12.16 -10.21
C LEU A 143 6.85 -11.01 -9.31
N MET A 144 7.77 -10.13 -8.86
CA MET A 144 7.39 -8.94 -8.10
C MET A 144 6.56 -7.96 -8.94
N HIS A 145 6.87 -7.78 -10.25
CA HIS A 145 6.02 -7.01 -11.15
C HIS A 145 4.63 -7.63 -11.31
N VAL A 146 4.53 -8.96 -11.45
CA VAL A 146 3.21 -9.63 -11.47
C VAL A 146 2.43 -9.36 -10.17
N ALA A 147 3.08 -9.42 -9.01
CA ALA A 147 2.43 -9.11 -7.74
C ALA A 147 1.97 -7.65 -7.66
N GLU A 148 2.78 -6.71 -8.14
CA GLU A 148 2.43 -5.29 -8.18
C GLU A 148 1.25 -5.03 -9.10
N ASP A 149 1.24 -5.62 -10.29
CA ASP A 149 0.13 -5.52 -11.25
C ASP A 149 -1.18 -6.04 -10.64
N LEU A 150 -1.15 -7.22 -10.00
CA LEU A 150 -2.30 -7.77 -9.29
C LEU A 150 -2.81 -6.84 -8.18
N LEU A 151 -1.89 -6.23 -7.43
CA LEU A 151 -2.23 -5.30 -6.35
C LEU A 151 -2.87 -4.02 -6.89
N MET A 152 -2.32 -3.44 -7.95
CA MET A 152 -2.87 -2.23 -8.58
C MET A 152 -4.20 -2.48 -9.25
N GLU A 153 -4.35 -3.59 -9.99
CA GLU A 153 -5.59 -3.98 -10.65
C GLU A 153 -6.73 -4.27 -9.67
N SER A 154 -6.41 -4.68 -8.45
CA SER A 154 -7.43 -4.88 -7.40
C SER A 154 -8.18 -3.60 -7.04
N GLY A 155 -7.59 -2.44 -7.27
CA GLY A 155 -8.13 -1.14 -6.87
C GLY A 155 -8.20 -0.91 -5.35
N ALA A 156 -7.67 -1.84 -4.55
CA ALA A 156 -7.72 -1.74 -3.09
C ALA A 156 -6.75 -0.69 -2.53
N ILE A 157 -5.72 -0.35 -3.28
CA ILE A 157 -4.78 0.72 -2.91
C ILE A 157 -4.64 1.74 -4.04
N VAL A 158 -4.41 3.00 -3.65
CA VAL A 158 -4.15 4.10 -4.57
C VAL A 158 -2.90 4.83 -4.07
N PRO A 159 -1.73 4.61 -4.67
CA PRO A 159 -0.51 5.34 -4.33
C PRO A 159 -0.66 6.83 -4.64
N LEU A 160 -0.33 7.70 -3.69
CA LEU A 160 -0.46 9.15 -3.85
C LEU A 160 0.88 9.85 -4.03
N TYR A 161 1.87 9.53 -3.20
CA TYR A 161 3.20 10.13 -3.23
C TYR A 161 4.22 9.30 -2.48
N TYR A 162 5.49 9.55 -2.76
CA TYR A 162 6.61 9.04 -1.97
C TYR A 162 6.96 10.04 -0.86
N TYR A 163 7.25 9.53 0.32
CA TYR A 163 7.80 10.35 1.39
C TYR A 163 9.18 10.86 1.03
N THR A 164 9.43 12.12 1.36
CA THR A 164 10.76 12.73 1.31
C THR A 164 11.10 13.27 2.67
N ASP A 165 12.29 12.97 3.14
CA ASP A 165 12.84 13.54 4.39
C ASP A 165 13.76 14.72 4.05
N ILE A 166 13.49 15.87 4.65
CA ILE A 166 14.27 17.09 4.47
C ILE A 166 14.94 17.41 5.80
N TYR A 167 16.25 17.42 5.79
CA TYR A 167 17.02 17.76 6.99
C TYR A 167 18.10 18.78 6.68
N MET A 168 18.49 19.56 7.70
CA MET A 168 19.63 20.46 7.66
C MET A 168 20.67 19.98 8.68
N CYS A 169 21.93 19.94 8.24
CA CYS A 169 23.07 19.68 9.11
C CYS A 169 23.93 20.92 9.29
N SER A 170 24.44 21.11 10.51
CA SER A 170 25.51 22.09 10.75
C SER A 170 26.77 21.68 9.99
N GLU A 171 27.50 22.64 9.43
CA GLU A 171 28.82 22.42 8.84
C GLU A 171 29.87 21.86 9.83
N LYS A 172 29.58 21.99 11.12
CA LYS A 172 30.40 21.44 12.18
C LYS A 172 30.13 19.96 12.48
N LEU A 173 29.03 19.40 11.93
CA LEU A 173 28.69 17.99 12.14
C LEU A 173 29.32 17.14 11.04
N GLU A 174 30.17 16.21 11.45
CA GLU A 174 30.76 15.21 10.55
C GLU A 174 30.26 13.81 10.87
N GLY A 175 30.32 12.88 9.88
CA GLY A 175 30.02 11.46 10.07
C GLY A 175 28.53 11.09 10.16
N MET A 176 27.62 12.06 10.06
CA MET A 176 26.20 11.77 9.92
C MET A 176 25.90 11.31 8.48
N PHE A 177 25.08 10.29 8.32
CA PHE A 177 24.59 9.87 7.01
C PHE A 177 23.12 9.43 7.09
N SER A 178 22.41 9.55 5.95
CA SER A 178 21.03 9.11 5.79
C SER A 178 20.95 7.83 4.99
N SER A 179 19.98 6.99 5.33
CA SER A 179 19.63 5.82 4.56
C SER A 179 18.44 6.14 3.62
N PRO A 180 18.37 5.52 2.43
CA PRO A 180 17.17 5.56 1.58
C PRO A 180 15.90 5.02 2.28
N LEU A 181 16.05 4.28 3.38
CA LEU A 181 14.95 3.77 4.19
C LEU A 181 14.40 4.78 5.21
N GLY A 182 14.80 6.07 5.13
CA GLY A 182 14.30 7.14 6.00
C GLY A 182 14.95 7.21 7.38
N TYR A 183 16.09 6.56 7.58
CA TYR A 183 16.85 6.62 8.84
C TYR A 183 18.05 7.55 8.75
N ASN A 184 18.24 8.37 9.77
CA ASN A 184 19.43 9.21 9.96
C ASN A 184 20.32 8.57 11.02
N PHE A 185 21.58 8.29 10.67
CA PHE A 185 22.54 7.62 11.53
C PHE A 185 23.57 8.62 12.07
N PHE A 186 23.68 8.67 13.40
CA PHE A 186 24.60 9.56 14.13
C PHE A 186 25.73 8.81 14.83
N MET A 187 25.80 7.49 14.69
CA MET A 187 26.74 6.63 15.43
C MET A 187 28.23 6.96 15.17
N TYR A 188 28.53 7.60 14.05
CA TYR A 188 29.88 8.06 13.71
C TYR A 188 30.01 9.60 13.73
N SER A 189 29.02 10.27 14.29
CA SER A 189 28.99 11.74 14.25
C SER A 189 29.92 12.34 15.29
N ASN A 190 30.64 13.37 14.88
CA ASN A 190 31.48 14.25 15.72
C ASN A 190 31.18 15.71 15.41
N LEU A 191 31.42 16.56 16.39
CA LEU A 191 31.45 18.00 16.20
C LEU A 191 32.91 18.45 16.03
N LYS A 192 33.17 19.21 14.97
CA LYS A 192 34.45 19.96 14.81
C LYS A 192 34.59 21.09 15.80
#